data_19c7e42050c01e2caca1af7bbfdeca26
#
_entry.id   19c7e42050c01e2caca1af7bbfdeca26
#
_cell.length_a   1.000
_cell.length_b   1.000
_cell.length_c   1.000
_cell.angle_alpha   90.00
_cell.angle_beta   90.00
_cell.angle_gamma   90.00
#
_symmetry.space_group_name_H-M   'P 1'
#
loop_
_entity.id
_entity.type
_entity.pdbx_description
1 polymer ?
#
loop_
_entity_poly.entity_id
_entity_poly.type
_entity_poly.pdbx_seq_one_letter_code
_entity_poly.pdbx_strand_id
1 'polypeptide(L)'
;MSEMLLTAYNGAILGPIAKLLGWIMNGMYILMEKVGISNVGLSIILFTIVIYALMFPLTYKQQKFSKLSQKMNPELQAVQKKYKDKKDTVSMQNMQAETQQIYEKYGVSPTGSCVQMLIQMPLLLALYRVFMNVPAYISSVKDVYLDLVDKIMATSGYQDIMTNLMSTLKLNTVQVDFTATDTTTLQNYVVDVLSKMSSTGWDSLRESFPALTDSIDSTYGVVSHVNNFIGLNISDTPFQIIKAAFAGGSILMAVLALLIPVISYLTQVLNIKLMPTAATAGGDNDQMAQQMKMMNRTMPLF
;
A
#
# COMPACT_ATOMS: atom_id res chain seq x y z
N MET A 1 -16.03 -14.91 17.29
CA MET A 1 -15.72 -13.81 16.34
C MET A 1 -14.34 -13.17 16.59
N SER A 2 -13.40 -13.87 17.23
CA SER A 2 -12.03 -13.38 17.49
C SER A 2 -10.95 -14.16 16.72
N GLU A 3 -11.31 -15.03 15.80
CA GLU A 3 -10.42 -16.03 15.19
C GLU A 3 -10.01 -15.73 13.73
N MET A 4 -10.24 -14.53 13.25
CA MET A 4 -9.88 -14.14 11.88
C MET A 4 -8.58 -13.33 11.85
N LEU A 5 -7.56 -13.83 12.54
CA LEU A 5 -6.27 -13.15 12.64
C LEU A 5 -5.14 -14.06 12.12
N LEU A 6 -5.16 -14.36 10.83
CA LEU A 6 -3.92 -14.37 10.07
C LEU A 6 -3.19 -13.09 10.43
N THR A 7 -1.92 -12.97 10.39
CA THR A 7 -1.15 -11.80 10.84
C THR A 7 -1.77 -10.43 10.52
N ALA A 8 -3.05 -10.29 10.85
CA ALA A 8 -3.73 -9.01 10.86
C ALA A 8 -3.01 -8.13 11.86
N TYR A 9 -2.51 -7.01 11.39
CA TYR A 9 -1.72 -6.10 12.21
C TYR A 9 -2.49 -5.66 13.46
N ASN A 10 -2.00 -6.04 14.64
CA ASN A 10 -2.63 -5.78 15.95
C ASN A 10 -2.04 -4.58 16.70
N GLY A 11 -1.29 -3.68 16.03
CA GLY A 11 -0.77 -2.45 16.65
C GLY A 11 -1.90 -1.57 17.19
N ALA A 12 -1.67 -0.92 18.33
CA ALA A 12 -2.68 -0.17 19.08
C ALA A 12 -3.41 0.91 18.24
N ILE A 13 -2.74 1.56 17.30
CA ILE A 13 -3.31 2.62 16.45
C ILE A 13 -3.75 2.09 15.09
N LEU A 14 -2.87 1.35 14.41
CA LEU A 14 -3.12 0.88 13.04
C LEU A 14 -4.03 -0.36 13.01
N GLY A 15 -4.06 -1.17 14.07
CA GLY A 15 -4.89 -2.38 14.13
C GLY A 15 -6.37 -2.11 13.94
N PRO A 16 -7.01 -1.22 14.70
CA PRO A 16 -8.42 -0.87 14.52
C PRO A 16 -8.72 -0.32 13.11
N ILE A 17 -7.82 0.51 12.56
CA ILE A 17 -7.96 1.08 11.21
C ILE A 17 -7.88 -0.05 10.17
N ALA A 18 -6.88 -0.94 10.27
CA ALA A 18 -6.72 -2.06 9.34
C ALA A 18 -7.91 -3.04 9.41
N LYS A 19 -8.46 -3.28 10.61
CA LYS A 19 -9.68 -4.11 10.77
C LYS A 19 -10.90 -3.49 10.09
N LEU A 20 -11.12 -2.19 10.27
CA LEU A 20 -12.21 -1.46 9.60
C LEU A 20 -12.06 -1.52 8.07
N LEU A 21 -10.87 -1.24 7.57
CA LEU A 21 -10.56 -1.29 6.14
C LEU A 21 -10.71 -2.71 5.59
N GLY A 22 -10.24 -3.71 6.33
CA GLY A 22 -10.40 -5.11 5.99
C GLY A 22 -11.87 -5.54 5.93
N TRP A 23 -12.70 -5.08 6.85
CA TRP A 23 -14.13 -5.34 6.82
C TRP A 23 -14.81 -4.74 5.57
N ILE A 24 -14.45 -3.52 5.19
CA ILE A 24 -14.95 -2.90 3.94
C ILE A 24 -14.49 -3.71 2.73
N MET A 25 -13.22 -4.09 2.69
CA MET A 25 -12.65 -4.87 1.58
C MET A 25 -13.31 -6.25 1.43
N ASN A 26 -13.52 -6.95 2.55
CA ASN A 26 -14.24 -8.24 2.56
C ASN A 26 -15.68 -8.07 2.06
N GLY A 27 -16.38 -7.03 2.50
CA GLY A 27 -17.73 -6.71 2.01
C GLY A 27 -17.77 -6.46 0.51
N MET A 28 -16.78 -5.74 -0.05
CA MET A 28 -16.67 -5.52 -1.49
C MET A 28 -16.41 -6.82 -2.25
N TYR A 29 -15.52 -7.67 -1.75
CA TYR A 29 -15.21 -8.95 -2.37
C TYR A 29 -16.45 -9.87 -2.39
N ILE A 30 -17.16 -10.02 -1.25
CA ILE A 30 -18.40 -10.82 -1.16
C ILE A 30 -19.49 -10.29 -2.11
N LEU A 31 -19.61 -8.96 -2.24
CA LEU A 31 -20.55 -8.35 -3.19
C LEU A 31 -20.25 -8.76 -4.63
N MET A 32 -18.98 -8.75 -5.00
CA MET A 32 -18.54 -9.15 -6.34
C MET A 32 -18.69 -10.65 -6.58
N GLU A 33 -18.37 -11.46 -5.57
CA GLU A 33 -18.55 -12.91 -5.61
C GLU A 33 -20.01 -13.30 -5.86
N LYS A 34 -20.97 -12.60 -5.23
CA LYS A 34 -22.41 -12.79 -5.48
C LYS A 34 -22.85 -12.47 -6.92
N VAL A 35 -22.12 -11.62 -7.61
CA VAL A 35 -22.34 -11.29 -9.02
C VAL A 35 -21.56 -12.23 -9.95
N GLY A 36 -20.86 -13.21 -9.39
CA GLY A 36 -20.08 -14.21 -10.15
C GLY A 36 -18.68 -13.72 -10.54
N ILE A 37 -18.18 -12.66 -9.92
CA ILE A 37 -16.86 -12.08 -10.21
C ILE A 37 -15.94 -12.25 -8.99
N SER A 38 -15.22 -13.35 -8.93
CA SER A 38 -14.23 -13.61 -7.88
C SER A 38 -12.86 -13.09 -8.31
N ASN A 39 -12.58 -11.79 -8.11
CA ASN A 39 -11.35 -11.14 -8.56
C ASN A 39 -10.82 -10.16 -7.53
N VAL A 40 -9.61 -10.43 -6.99
CA VAL A 40 -8.98 -9.58 -5.98
C VAL A 40 -8.59 -8.21 -6.55
N GLY A 41 -8.05 -8.16 -7.76
CA GLY A 41 -7.63 -6.90 -8.39
C GLY A 41 -8.80 -5.93 -8.58
N LEU A 42 -9.94 -6.43 -9.06
CA LEU A 42 -11.14 -5.61 -9.23
C LEU A 42 -11.72 -5.19 -7.86
N SER A 43 -11.65 -6.07 -6.86
CA SER A 43 -12.06 -5.74 -5.47
C SER A 43 -11.22 -4.62 -4.88
N ILE A 44 -9.91 -4.59 -5.14
CA ILE A 44 -9.01 -3.52 -4.72
C ILE A 44 -9.40 -2.19 -5.39
N ILE A 45 -9.76 -2.20 -6.66
CA ILE A 45 -10.21 -0.97 -7.38
C ILE A 45 -11.50 -0.45 -6.76
N LEU A 46 -12.50 -1.31 -6.59
CA LEU A 46 -13.79 -0.93 -6.01
C LEU A 46 -13.62 -0.41 -4.57
N PHE A 47 -12.86 -1.13 -3.76
CA PHE A 47 -12.49 -0.72 -2.42
C PHE A 47 -11.82 0.67 -2.41
N THR A 48 -10.88 0.90 -3.33
CA THR A 48 -10.18 2.18 -3.45
C THR A 48 -11.16 3.31 -3.75
N ILE A 49 -12.11 3.11 -4.67
CA ILE A 49 -13.16 4.09 -4.98
C ILE A 49 -13.98 4.42 -3.74
N VAL A 50 -14.39 3.41 -2.97
CA VAL A 50 -15.17 3.59 -1.73
C VAL A 50 -14.37 4.39 -0.70
N ILE A 51 -13.10 4.05 -0.48
CA ILE A 51 -12.24 4.78 0.46
C ILE A 51 -12.04 6.24 0.02
N TYR A 52 -11.80 6.50 -1.26
CA TYR A 52 -11.71 7.88 -1.75
C TYR A 52 -13.02 8.64 -1.62
N ALA A 53 -14.17 7.99 -1.81
CA ALA A 53 -15.48 8.62 -1.59
C ALA A 53 -15.69 8.98 -0.11
N LEU A 54 -15.31 8.09 0.81
CA LEU A 54 -15.37 8.35 2.26
C LEU A 54 -14.41 9.48 2.68
N MET A 55 -13.23 9.55 2.06
CA MET A 55 -12.22 10.57 2.33
C MET A 55 -12.49 11.90 1.61
N PHE A 56 -13.47 11.94 0.70
CA PHE A 56 -13.75 13.12 -0.13
C PHE A 56 -13.94 14.41 0.67
N PRO A 57 -14.75 14.46 1.77
CA PRO A 57 -14.93 15.71 2.53
C PRO A 57 -13.63 16.21 3.15
N LEU A 58 -12.73 15.30 3.55
CA LEU A 58 -11.42 15.65 4.10
C LEU A 58 -10.48 16.18 3.01
N THR A 59 -10.38 15.47 1.90
CA THR A 59 -9.56 15.86 0.74
C THR A 59 -10.03 17.17 0.11
N TYR A 60 -11.33 17.44 0.08
CA TYR A 60 -11.87 18.71 -0.39
C TYR A 60 -11.40 19.90 0.47
N LYS A 61 -11.49 19.78 1.80
CA LYS A 61 -10.99 20.81 2.72
C LYS A 61 -9.48 21.06 2.53
N GLN A 62 -8.72 20.00 2.30
CA GLN A 62 -7.29 20.07 2.03
C GLN A 62 -6.98 20.81 0.73
N GLN A 63 -7.65 20.46 -0.36
CA GLN A 63 -7.43 21.13 -1.64
C GLN A 63 -7.79 22.63 -1.56
N LYS A 64 -8.85 22.98 -0.81
CA LYS A 64 -9.19 24.37 -0.54
C LYS A 64 -8.05 25.08 0.23
N PHE A 65 -7.53 24.46 1.29
CA PHE A 65 -6.38 25.00 2.03
C PHE A 65 -5.15 25.16 1.14
N SER A 66 -4.84 24.17 0.29
CA SER A 66 -3.70 24.21 -0.62
C SER A 66 -3.82 25.37 -1.64
N LYS A 67 -5.00 25.60 -2.22
CA LYS A 67 -5.24 26.74 -3.11
C LYS A 67 -5.12 28.08 -2.40
N LEU A 68 -5.60 28.19 -1.16
CA LEU A 68 -5.45 29.41 -0.37
C LEU A 68 -3.97 29.66 0.01
N SER A 69 -3.23 28.62 0.35
CA SER A 69 -1.80 28.71 0.62
C SER A 69 -1.01 29.24 -0.57
N GLN A 70 -1.37 28.86 -1.80
CA GLN A 70 -0.74 29.45 -3.00
C GLN A 70 -0.97 30.95 -3.11
N LYS A 71 -2.19 31.42 -2.81
CA LYS A 71 -2.52 32.86 -2.84
C LYS A 71 -1.81 33.64 -1.75
N MET A 72 -1.62 33.03 -0.57
CA MET A 72 -0.88 33.63 0.57
C MET A 72 0.63 33.68 0.34
N ASN A 73 1.16 32.77 -0.47
CA ASN A 73 2.60 32.57 -0.64
C ASN A 73 3.39 33.84 -0.98
N PRO A 74 2.98 34.70 -1.93
CA PRO A 74 3.69 35.95 -2.21
C PRO A 74 3.72 36.92 -1.01
N GLU A 75 2.64 37.00 -0.22
CA GLU A 75 2.59 37.83 0.99
C GLU A 75 3.52 37.27 2.08
N LEU A 76 3.51 35.95 2.28
CA LEU A 76 4.42 35.29 3.22
C LEU A 76 5.89 35.47 2.85
N GLN A 77 6.23 35.35 1.57
CA GLN A 77 7.58 35.62 1.07
C GLN A 77 7.99 37.10 1.26
N ALA A 78 7.08 38.03 1.10
CA ALA A 78 7.36 39.44 1.37
C ALA A 78 7.70 39.69 2.83
N VAL A 79 6.95 39.11 3.78
CA VAL A 79 7.25 39.16 5.19
C VAL A 79 8.62 38.53 5.50
N GLN A 80 8.89 37.35 4.97
CA GLN A 80 10.19 36.69 5.17
C GLN A 80 11.35 37.53 4.64
N LYS A 81 11.23 38.13 3.46
CA LYS A 81 12.25 39.04 2.90
C LYS A 81 12.48 40.29 3.77
N LYS A 82 11.40 40.86 4.34
CA LYS A 82 11.45 42.03 5.23
C LYS A 82 12.31 41.77 6.48
N TYR A 83 12.30 40.51 6.98
CA TYR A 83 12.98 40.12 8.22
C TYR A 83 14.23 39.25 7.98
N LYS A 84 14.64 39.00 6.72
CA LYS A 84 15.70 38.06 6.35
C LYS A 84 17.03 38.29 7.10
N ASP A 85 17.44 39.56 7.25
CA ASP A 85 18.72 39.91 7.84
C ASP A 85 18.62 40.32 9.33
N LYS A 86 17.42 40.19 9.91
CA LYS A 86 17.14 40.59 11.31
C LYS A 86 17.03 39.34 12.18
N LYS A 87 18.03 39.11 13.03
CA LYS A 87 18.09 37.92 13.91
C LYS A 87 17.77 38.23 15.37
N ASP A 88 17.36 39.44 15.66
CA ASP A 88 16.97 39.84 17.00
C ASP A 88 15.60 39.29 17.41
N THR A 89 15.39 39.02 18.68
CA THR A 89 14.16 38.40 19.21
C THR A 89 12.91 39.22 18.88
N VAL A 90 13.00 40.53 18.87
CA VAL A 90 11.88 41.44 18.57
C VAL A 90 11.48 41.32 17.10
N SER A 91 12.44 41.29 16.20
CA SER A 91 12.17 41.09 14.76
C SER A 91 11.58 39.72 14.45
N MET A 92 12.01 38.68 15.15
CA MET A 92 11.41 37.35 15.02
C MET A 92 9.94 37.30 15.50
N GLN A 93 9.64 37.96 16.64
CA GLN A 93 8.27 38.09 17.13
C GLN A 93 7.37 38.89 16.17
N ASN A 94 7.88 39.99 15.62
CA ASN A 94 7.14 40.78 14.64
C ASN A 94 6.89 39.98 13.33
N MET A 95 7.87 39.20 12.86
CA MET A 95 7.69 38.31 11.71
C MET A 95 6.61 37.27 11.97
N GLN A 96 6.58 36.66 13.14
CA GLN A 96 5.56 35.71 13.53
C GLN A 96 4.16 36.36 13.58
N ALA A 97 4.06 37.54 14.17
CA ALA A 97 2.80 38.30 14.26
C ALA A 97 2.27 38.67 12.85
N GLU A 98 3.12 39.22 11.97
CA GLU A 98 2.72 39.51 10.58
C GLU A 98 2.34 38.26 9.81
N THR A 99 3.06 37.15 10.00
CA THR A 99 2.74 35.87 9.43
C THR A 99 1.37 35.36 9.89
N GLN A 100 1.08 35.47 11.19
CA GLN A 100 -0.22 35.09 11.75
C GLN A 100 -1.36 35.94 11.20
N GLN A 101 -1.17 37.26 11.06
CA GLN A 101 -2.15 38.14 10.44
C GLN A 101 -2.51 37.73 8.99
N ILE A 102 -1.52 37.28 8.22
CA ILE A 102 -1.77 36.75 6.88
C ILE A 102 -2.64 35.49 6.94
N TYR A 103 -2.35 34.54 7.82
CA TYR A 103 -3.16 33.34 8.02
C TYR A 103 -4.60 33.70 8.41
N GLU A 104 -4.77 34.64 9.33
CA GLU A 104 -6.09 35.11 9.76
C GLU A 104 -6.86 35.82 8.63
N LYS A 105 -6.18 36.65 7.83
CA LYS A 105 -6.75 37.33 6.65
C LYS A 105 -7.36 36.35 5.64
N TYR A 106 -6.71 35.18 5.47
CA TYR A 106 -7.18 34.15 4.56
C TYR A 106 -8.07 33.09 5.22
N GLY A 107 -8.31 33.19 6.54
CA GLY A 107 -9.16 32.26 7.31
C GLY A 107 -8.64 30.84 7.32
N VAL A 108 -7.30 30.65 7.35
CA VAL A 108 -6.65 29.34 7.35
C VAL A 108 -5.76 29.21 8.58
N SER A 109 -5.61 27.98 9.08
CA SER A 109 -4.71 27.67 10.18
C SER A 109 -3.35 27.22 9.66
N PRO A 110 -2.23 27.67 10.23
CA PRO A 110 -0.89 27.19 9.89
C PRO A 110 -0.71 25.69 10.14
N THR A 111 -1.50 25.11 11.06
CA THR A 111 -1.46 23.67 11.41
C THR A 111 -2.30 22.80 10.47
N GLY A 112 -3.10 23.37 9.56
CA GLY A 112 -4.04 22.63 8.73
C GLY A 112 -3.39 21.56 7.84
N SER A 113 -2.18 21.79 7.32
CA SER A 113 -1.43 20.82 6.54
C SER A 113 -0.83 19.68 7.39
N CYS A 114 -0.40 19.98 8.62
CA CYS A 114 0.18 18.98 9.52
C CYS A 114 -0.87 17.98 10.02
N VAL A 115 -2.06 18.47 10.36
CA VAL A 115 -3.18 17.60 10.82
C VAL A 115 -3.54 16.57 9.76
N GLN A 116 -3.50 16.97 8.49
CA GLN A 116 -3.79 16.03 7.42
C GLN A 116 -2.73 14.95 7.28
N MET A 117 -1.44 15.29 7.35
CA MET A 117 -0.36 14.30 7.30
C MET A 117 -0.51 13.28 8.44
N LEU A 118 -0.92 13.75 9.64
CA LEU A 118 -1.17 12.88 10.80
C LEU A 118 -2.34 11.90 10.57
N ILE A 119 -3.36 12.27 9.79
CA ILE A 119 -4.48 11.38 9.45
C ILE A 119 -4.10 10.47 8.28
N GLN A 120 -3.45 11.00 7.25
CA GLN A 120 -3.15 10.28 6.01
C GLN A 120 -2.11 9.17 6.22
N MET A 121 -1.08 9.38 7.05
CA MET A 121 -0.01 8.40 7.25
C MET A 121 -0.51 7.09 7.91
N PRO A 122 -1.28 7.11 9.02
CA PRO A 122 -1.84 5.89 9.58
C PRO A 122 -2.78 5.16 8.60
N LEU A 123 -3.58 5.90 7.84
CA LEU A 123 -4.47 5.33 6.83
C LEU A 123 -3.68 4.62 5.73
N LEU A 124 -2.63 5.26 5.18
CA LEU A 124 -1.78 4.68 4.14
C LEU A 124 -1.09 3.40 4.64
N LEU A 125 -0.55 3.43 5.85
CA LEU A 125 0.10 2.26 6.45
C LEU A 125 -0.90 1.12 6.70
N ALA A 126 -2.12 1.42 7.13
CA ALA A 126 -3.17 0.43 7.30
C ALA A 126 -3.62 -0.18 5.96
N LEU A 127 -3.79 0.65 4.92
CA LEU A 127 -4.07 0.18 3.55
C LEU A 127 -2.97 -0.75 3.02
N TYR A 128 -1.70 -0.36 3.21
CA TYR A 128 -0.57 -1.20 2.84
C TYR A 128 -0.65 -2.58 3.53
N ARG A 129 -0.97 -2.62 4.83
CA ARG A 129 -1.11 -3.88 5.58
C ARG A 129 -2.26 -4.74 5.07
N VAL A 130 -3.40 -4.15 4.72
CA VAL A 130 -4.56 -4.86 4.17
C VAL A 130 -4.21 -5.47 2.81
N PHE A 131 -3.60 -4.71 1.91
CA PHE A 131 -3.25 -5.20 0.57
C PHE A 131 -2.12 -6.24 0.60
N MET A 132 -1.19 -6.11 1.54
CA MET A 132 -0.12 -7.09 1.69
C MET A 132 -0.60 -8.42 2.29
N ASN A 133 -1.73 -8.47 2.96
CA ASN A 133 -2.22 -9.68 3.62
C ASN A 133 -3.69 -9.94 3.29
N VAL A 134 -4.01 -9.99 1.99
CA VAL A 134 -5.39 -10.17 1.48
C VAL A 134 -6.13 -11.34 2.15
N PRO A 135 -5.55 -12.56 2.31
CA PRO A 135 -6.25 -13.66 2.96
C PRO A 135 -6.54 -13.42 4.45
N ALA A 136 -5.82 -12.50 5.11
CA ALA A 136 -6.10 -12.13 6.50
C ALA A 136 -7.39 -11.30 6.64
N TYR A 137 -7.86 -10.70 5.56
CA TYR A 137 -8.99 -9.77 5.56
C TYR A 137 -10.17 -10.26 4.71
N ILE A 138 -9.95 -11.18 3.75
CA ILE A 138 -10.99 -11.75 2.89
C ILE A 138 -11.11 -13.25 3.19
N SER A 139 -12.17 -13.64 3.91
CA SER A 139 -12.36 -15.02 4.34
C SER A 139 -12.44 -16.01 3.17
N SER A 140 -13.22 -15.70 2.13
CA SER A 140 -13.33 -16.57 0.95
C SER A 140 -11.99 -16.81 0.25
N VAL A 141 -11.07 -15.83 0.26
CA VAL A 141 -9.72 -16.01 -0.30
C VAL A 141 -8.87 -16.90 0.61
N LYS A 142 -9.00 -16.76 1.94
CA LYS A 142 -8.34 -17.65 2.90
C LYS A 142 -8.75 -19.10 2.70
N ASP A 143 -10.05 -19.34 2.59
CA ASP A 143 -10.63 -20.67 2.52
C ASP A 143 -10.08 -21.50 1.33
N VAL A 144 -9.68 -20.83 0.24
CA VAL A 144 -9.02 -21.47 -0.92
C VAL A 144 -7.74 -22.22 -0.54
N TYR A 145 -7.02 -21.73 0.49
CA TYR A 145 -5.74 -22.32 0.89
C TYR A 145 -5.88 -23.46 1.90
N LEU A 146 -6.98 -23.53 2.67
CA LEU A 146 -7.07 -24.36 3.87
C LEU A 146 -6.86 -25.84 3.60
N ASP A 147 -7.44 -26.42 2.54
CA ASP A 147 -7.26 -27.84 2.20
C ASP A 147 -5.79 -28.18 1.93
N LEU A 148 -5.08 -27.32 1.19
CA LEU A 148 -3.65 -27.51 0.94
C LEU A 148 -2.82 -27.32 2.21
N VAL A 149 -3.16 -26.34 3.03
CA VAL A 149 -2.47 -26.04 4.29
C VAL A 149 -2.55 -27.23 5.24
N ASP A 150 -3.72 -27.83 5.40
CA ASP A 150 -3.92 -29.01 6.25
C ASP A 150 -3.07 -30.19 5.77
N LYS A 151 -2.96 -30.41 4.45
CA LYS A 151 -2.12 -31.46 3.86
C LYS A 151 -0.61 -31.17 4.03
N ILE A 152 -0.20 -29.91 3.88
CA ILE A 152 1.19 -29.50 4.14
C ILE A 152 1.54 -29.77 5.61
N MET A 153 0.69 -29.35 6.54
CA MET A 153 0.91 -29.52 7.97
C MET A 153 0.89 -30.99 8.41
N ALA A 154 0.18 -31.87 7.69
CA ALA A 154 0.20 -33.30 7.93
C ALA A 154 1.51 -33.99 7.42
N THR A 155 2.31 -33.29 6.62
CA THR A 155 3.57 -33.83 6.09
C THR A 155 4.66 -33.74 7.18
N SER A 156 5.35 -34.85 7.44
CA SER A 156 6.43 -34.87 8.42
C SER A 156 7.56 -33.91 8.04
N GLY A 157 8.00 -33.09 8.99
CA GLY A 157 9.08 -32.11 8.76
C GLY A 157 8.69 -30.89 7.91
N TYR A 158 7.41 -30.61 7.75
CA TYR A 158 6.93 -29.48 6.93
C TYR A 158 7.50 -28.14 7.40
N GLN A 159 7.79 -27.97 8.71
CA GLN A 159 8.35 -26.72 9.25
C GLN A 159 9.72 -26.40 8.63
N ASP A 160 10.59 -27.41 8.55
CA ASP A 160 11.93 -27.26 7.96
C ASP A 160 11.83 -27.01 6.44
N ILE A 161 10.94 -27.73 5.77
CA ILE A 161 10.70 -27.57 4.33
C ILE A 161 10.20 -26.14 4.04
N MET A 162 9.20 -25.68 4.79
CA MET A 162 8.64 -24.31 4.61
C MET A 162 9.68 -23.23 4.95
N THR A 163 10.49 -23.42 5.98
CA THR A 163 11.58 -22.49 6.36
C THR A 163 12.63 -22.38 5.25
N ASN A 164 13.05 -23.53 4.69
CA ASN A 164 14.00 -23.56 3.58
C ASN A 164 13.41 -22.90 2.31
N LEU A 165 12.13 -23.16 2.02
CA LEU A 165 11.42 -22.58 0.89
C LEU A 165 11.35 -21.06 1.01
N MET A 166 10.99 -20.53 2.19
CA MET A 166 10.97 -19.09 2.46
C MET A 166 12.34 -18.45 2.24
N SER A 167 13.41 -19.10 2.72
CA SER A 167 14.79 -18.63 2.53
C SER A 167 15.17 -18.60 1.04
N THR A 168 14.86 -19.66 0.30
CA THR A 168 15.13 -19.79 -1.14
C THR A 168 14.38 -18.73 -1.95
N LEU A 169 13.12 -18.50 -1.63
CA LEU A 169 12.26 -17.51 -2.30
C LEU A 169 12.48 -16.07 -1.77
N LYS A 170 13.34 -15.90 -0.78
CA LYS A 170 13.62 -14.59 -0.13
C LYS A 170 12.36 -13.90 0.40
N LEU A 171 11.44 -14.65 0.97
CA LEU A 171 10.20 -14.13 1.55
C LEU A 171 10.43 -13.47 2.92
N ASN A 172 11.44 -12.61 3.04
CA ASN A 172 11.88 -11.99 4.30
C ASN A 172 10.85 -11.04 4.93
N THR A 173 9.82 -10.67 4.18
CA THR A 173 8.72 -9.81 4.66
C THR A 173 7.67 -10.58 5.46
N VAL A 174 7.68 -11.91 5.36
CA VAL A 174 6.75 -12.79 6.10
C VAL A 174 7.42 -13.18 7.41
N GLN A 175 6.86 -12.70 8.53
CA GLN A 175 7.33 -13.03 9.86
C GLN A 175 6.50 -14.20 10.39
N VAL A 176 7.05 -15.39 10.34
CA VAL A 176 6.41 -16.62 10.82
C VAL A 176 7.33 -17.33 11.81
N ASP A 177 6.71 -17.98 12.77
CA ASP A 177 7.39 -18.85 13.74
C ASP A 177 6.74 -20.24 13.69
N PHE A 178 7.32 -21.13 12.92
CA PHE A 178 6.85 -22.51 12.80
C PHE A 178 7.08 -23.36 14.06
N THR A 179 7.69 -22.81 15.12
CA THR A 179 7.82 -23.47 16.43
C THR A 179 6.60 -23.21 17.33
N ALA A 180 5.65 -22.38 16.89
CA ALA A 180 4.41 -22.12 17.63
C ALA A 180 3.65 -23.42 17.90
N THR A 181 2.97 -23.49 19.05
CA THR A 181 2.22 -24.68 19.47
C THR A 181 0.74 -24.63 19.07
N ASP A 182 0.24 -23.47 18.74
CA ASP A 182 -1.15 -23.29 18.34
C ASP A 182 -1.36 -23.60 16.85
N THR A 183 -2.19 -24.61 16.58
CA THR A 183 -2.47 -25.11 15.23
C THR A 183 -3.04 -24.02 14.32
N THR A 184 -3.94 -23.19 14.86
CA THR A 184 -4.56 -22.11 14.06
C THR A 184 -3.54 -21.06 13.66
N THR A 185 -2.60 -20.75 14.53
CA THR A 185 -1.48 -19.84 14.25
C THR A 185 -0.58 -20.42 13.17
N LEU A 186 -0.25 -21.71 13.27
CA LEU A 186 0.56 -22.40 12.24
C LEU A 186 -0.12 -22.45 10.88
N GLN A 187 -1.43 -22.77 10.84
CA GLN A 187 -2.22 -22.69 9.62
C GLN A 187 -2.14 -21.29 8.99
N ASN A 188 -2.33 -20.26 9.81
CA ASN A 188 -2.26 -18.88 9.36
C ASN A 188 -0.87 -18.52 8.79
N TYR A 189 0.21 -18.99 9.41
CA TYR A 189 1.56 -18.78 8.90
C TYR A 189 1.79 -19.45 7.55
N VAL A 190 1.31 -20.68 7.38
CA VAL A 190 1.40 -21.37 6.07
C VAL A 190 0.61 -20.62 5.02
N VAL A 191 -0.62 -20.16 5.31
CA VAL A 191 -1.40 -19.33 4.37
C VAL A 191 -0.67 -18.04 4.01
N ASP A 192 -0.06 -17.36 5.00
CA ASP A 192 0.71 -16.13 4.75
C ASP A 192 1.87 -16.38 3.79
N VAL A 193 2.60 -17.49 3.96
CA VAL A 193 3.70 -17.87 3.05
C VAL A 193 3.17 -18.16 1.65
N LEU A 194 2.14 -19.01 1.51
CA LEU A 194 1.57 -19.39 0.22
C LEU A 194 1.01 -18.18 -0.54
N SER A 195 0.37 -17.26 0.16
CA SER A 195 -0.23 -16.05 -0.44
C SER A 195 0.79 -15.06 -0.99
N LYS A 196 2.05 -15.14 -0.54
CA LYS A 196 3.17 -14.30 -1.00
C LYS A 196 3.98 -14.93 -2.13
N MET A 197 3.67 -16.17 -2.49
CA MET A 197 4.39 -16.84 -3.56
C MET A 197 4.01 -16.28 -4.92
N SER A 198 5.03 -15.99 -5.72
CA SER A 198 4.88 -15.75 -7.15
C SER A 198 4.60 -17.07 -7.89
N SER A 199 4.27 -17.01 -9.18
CA SER A 199 4.09 -18.20 -10.02
C SER A 199 5.29 -19.15 -9.92
N THR A 200 6.51 -18.64 -9.94
CA THR A 200 7.73 -19.46 -9.75
C THR A 200 7.88 -20.01 -8.33
N GLY A 201 7.31 -19.33 -7.34
CA GLY A 201 7.28 -19.82 -5.95
C GLY A 201 6.41 -21.07 -5.82
N TRP A 202 5.30 -21.13 -6.54
CA TRP A 202 4.44 -22.32 -6.59
C TRP A 202 5.14 -23.52 -7.27
N ASP A 203 6.02 -23.27 -8.27
CA ASP A 203 6.84 -24.34 -8.85
C ASP A 203 7.82 -24.90 -7.81
N SER A 204 8.48 -24.04 -7.04
CA SER A 204 9.35 -24.49 -5.95
C SER A 204 8.59 -25.23 -4.84
N LEU A 205 7.32 -24.87 -4.59
CA LEU A 205 6.47 -25.61 -3.65
C LEU A 205 6.20 -27.04 -4.14
N ARG A 206 5.92 -27.23 -5.44
CA ARG A 206 5.74 -28.56 -6.04
C ARG A 206 6.99 -29.44 -5.88
N GLU A 207 8.16 -28.86 -6.12
CA GLU A 207 9.44 -29.55 -5.94
C GLU A 207 9.68 -29.95 -4.47
N SER A 208 9.25 -29.08 -3.53
CA SER A 208 9.42 -29.31 -2.09
C SER A 208 8.42 -30.32 -1.51
N PHE A 209 7.22 -30.44 -2.10
CA PHE A 209 6.15 -31.34 -1.67
C PHE A 209 5.62 -32.19 -2.84
N PRO A 210 6.44 -33.08 -3.42
CA PRO A 210 6.05 -33.83 -4.64
C PRO A 210 4.83 -34.73 -4.43
N ALA A 211 4.59 -35.21 -3.20
CA ALA A 211 3.39 -36.01 -2.88
C ALA A 211 2.09 -35.17 -2.87
N LEU A 212 2.16 -33.85 -2.85
CA LEU A 212 1.01 -32.95 -2.79
C LEU A 212 0.77 -32.21 -4.12
N THR A 213 1.45 -32.61 -5.20
CA THR A 213 1.40 -31.89 -6.50
C THR A 213 -0.02 -31.64 -6.96
N ASP A 214 -0.90 -32.64 -6.93
CA ASP A 214 -2.30 -32.49 -7.37
C ASP A 214 -3.08 -31.46 -6.52
N SER A 215 -2.84 -31.43 -5.21
CA SER A 215 -3.48 -30.48 -4.31
C SER A 215 -2.91 -29.07 -4.51
N ILE A 216 -1.61 -28.95 -4.76
CA ILE A 216 -0.92 -27.69 -5.08
C ILE A 216 -1.48 -27.13 -6.39
N ASP A 217 -1.62 -27.96 -7.42
CA ASP A 217 -2.12 -27.55 -8.73
C ASP A 217 -3.59 -27.10 -8.66
N SER A 218 -4.41 -27.85 -7.93
CA SER A 218 -5.82 -27.48 -7.71
C SER A 218 -5.93 -26.13 -7.01
N THR A 219 -5.20 -25.93 -5.91
CA THR A 219 -5.20 -24.66 -5.15
C THR A 219 -4.64 -23.52 -6.00
N TYR A 220 -3.51 -23.75 -6.68
CA TYR A 220 -2.90 -22.74 -7.56
C TYR A 220 -3.83 -22.34 -8.71
N GLY A 221 -4.57 -23.27 -9.27
CA GLY A 221 -5.56 -22.99 -10.31
C GLY A 221 -6.61 -21.97 -9.85
N VAL A 222 -7.15 -22.16 -8.65
CA VAL A 222 -8.13 -21.21 -8.07
C VAL A 222 -7.46 -19.88 -7.70
N VAL A 223 -6.31 -19.91 -7.02
CA VAL A 223 -5.56 -18.72 -6.62
C VAL A 223 -5.16 -17.88 -7.84
N SER A 224 -4.64 -18.52 -8.88
CA SER A 224 -4.25 -17.82 -10.11
C SER A 224 -5.44 -17.18 -10.82
N HIS A 225 -6.61 -17.81 -10.80
CA HIS A 225 -7.84 -17.26 -11.35
C HIS A 225 -8.31 -16.02 -10.57
N VAL A 226 -8.34 -16.10 -9.24
CA VAL A 226 -8.75 -15.01 -8.36
C VAL A 226 -7.78 -13.82 -8.43
N ASN A 227 -6.49 -14.09 -8.63
CA ASN A 227 -5.43 -13.10 -8.77
C ASN A 227 -5.21 -12.61 -10.20
N ASN A 228 -5.92 -13.17 -11.19
CA ASN A 228 -5.77 -12.76 -12.58
C ASN A 228 -6.51 -11.45 -12.84
N PHE A 229 -5.79 -10.37 -13.02
CA PHE A 229 -6.33 -9.08 -13.38
C PHE A 229 -5.84 -8.66 -14.78
N ILE A 230 -6.76 -8.57 -15.74
CA ILE A 230 -6.47 -8.21 -17.15
C ILE A 230 -5.39 -9.12 -17.76
N GLY A 231 -5.42 -10.42 -17.44
CA GLY A 231 -4.44 -11.39 -17.94
C GLY A 231 -3.11 -11.41 -17.19
N LEU A 232 -2.92 -10.57 -16.19
CA LEU A 232 -1.72 -10.52 -15.36
C LEU A 232 -2.02 -11.07 -13.95
N ASN A 233 -1.13 -11.92 -13.44
CA ASN A 233 -1.23 -12.38 -12.06
C ASN A 233 -0.67 -11.29 -11.12
N ILE A 234 -1.52 -10.76 -10.24
CA ILE A 234 -1.15 -9.69 -9.29
C ILE A 234 -0.12 -10.13 -8.24
N SER A 235 0.13 -11.43 -8.10
CA SER A 235 1.17 -11.97 -7.21
C SER A 235 2.57 -11.89 -7.83
N ASP A 236 2.67 -11.72 -9.15
CA ASP A 236 3.93 -11.61 -9.86
C ASP A 236 4.37 -10.14 -10.00
N THR A 237 5.67 -9.90 -9.92
CA THR A 237 6.20 -8.56 -10.20
C THR A 237 6.19 -8.29 -11.72
N PRO A 238 6.04 -7.02 -12.14
CA PRO A 238 6.11 -6.68 -13.58
C PRO A 238 7.37 -7.22 -14.27
N PHE A 239 8.51 -7.23 -13.57
CA PHE A 239 9.76 -7.77 -14.11
C PHE A 239 9.71 -9.29 -14.33
N GLN A 240 9.10 -10.05 -13.41
CA GLN A 240 8.91 -11.50 -13.56
C GLN A 240 7.98 -11.80 -14.74
N ILE A 241 6.90 -11.04 -14.88
CA ILE A 241 5.95 -11.21 -16.00
C ILE A 241 6.64 -10.91 -17.33
N ILE A 242 7.42 -9.82 -17.41
CA ILE A 242 8.18 -9.46 -18.61
C ILE A 242 9.17 -10.58 -18.99
N LYS A 243 9.93 -11.08 -18.01
CA LYS A 243 10.88 -12.18 -18.23
C LYS A 243 10.20 -13.45 -18.73
N ALA A 244 9.09 -13.84 -18.11
CA ALA A 244 8.30 -15.01 -18.52
C ALA A 244 7.67 -14.80 -19.91
N ALA A 245 7.17 -13.61 -20.20
CA ALA A 245 6.58 -13.27 -21.49
C ALA A 245 7.60 -13.34 -22.65
N PHE A 246 8.84 -12.89 -22.43
CA PHE A 246 9.92 -13.05 -23.44
C PHE A 246 10.31 -14.51 -23.62
N ALA A 247 10.36 -15.31 -22.56
CA ALA A 247 10.64 -16.75 -22.66
C ALA A 247 9.51 -17.52 -23.36
N GLY A 248 8.25 -17.11 -23.14
CA GLY A 248 7.05 -17.72 -23.75
C GLY A 248 6.62 -17.10 -25.09
N GLY A 249 7.35 -16.11 -25.63
CA GLY A 249 7.05 -15.47 -26.92
C GLY A 249 5.83 -14.53 -26.92
N SER A 250 5.28 -14.16 -25.77
CA SER A 250 4.07 -13.32 -25.64
C SER A 250 4.40 -11.84 -25.47
N ILE A 251 4.70 -11.14 -26.56
CA ILE A 251 5.01 -9.69 -26.54
C ILE A 251 3.89 -8.88 -25.89
N LEU A 252 2.62 -9.26 -26.10
CA LEU A 252 1.48 -8.55 -25.52
C LEU A 252 1.52 -8.51 -23.99
N MET A 253 1.85 -9.64 -23.33
CA MET A 253 1.97 -9.71 -21.88
C MET A 253 3.14 -8.86 -21.35
N ALA A 254 4.25 -8.83 -22.06
CA ALA A 254 5.39 -7.96 -21.71
C ALA A 254 5.00 -6.48 -21.78
N VAL A 255 4.26 -6.06 -22.80
CA VAL A 255 3.76 -4.69 -22.96
C VAL A 255 2.77 -4.33 -21.85
N LEU A 256 1.80 -5.20 -21.55
CA LEU A 256 0.82 -4.98 -20.47
C LEU A 256 1.52 -4.84 -19.12
N ALA A 257 2.49 -5.70 -18.81
CA ALA A 257 3.26 -5.62 -17.57
C ALA A 257 4.08 -4.33 -17.47
N LEU A 258 4.65 -3.85 -18.59
CA LEU A 258 5.39 -2.57 -18.65
C LEU A 258 4.47 -1.35 -18.49
N LEU A 259 3.23 -1.43 -18.97
CA LEU A 259 2.27 -0.34 -18.86
C LEU A 259 1.93 0.01 -17.41
N ILE A 260 1.92 -0.97 -16.49
CA ILE A 260 1.60 -0.73 -15.07
C ILE A 260 2.53 0.31 -14.44
N PRO A 261 3.88 0.13 -14.41
CA PRO A 261 4.78 1.12 -13.84
C PRO A 261 4.81 2.44 -14.64
N VAL A 262 4.62 2.39 -15.96
CA VAL A 262 4.57 3.59 -16.80
C VAL A 262 3.33 4.44 -16.46
N ILE A 263 2.15 3.85 -16.38
CA ILE A 263 0.91 4.56 -16.02
C ILE A 263 1.02 5.10 -14.60
N SER A 264 1.56 4.31 -13.66
CA SER A 264 1.80 4.74 -12.28
C SER A 264 2.72 5.97 -12.23
N TYR A 265 3.83 5.95 -12.95
CA TYR A 265 4.75 7.08 -13.07
C TYR A 265 4.07 8.33 -13.66
N LEU A 266 3.37 8.17 -14.79
CA LEU A 266 2.66 9.28 -15.45
C LEU A 266 1.59 9.90 -14.54
N THR A 267 0.85 9.05 -13.83
CA THR A 267 -0.18 9.50 -12.87
C THR A 267 0.44 10.27 -11.71
N GLN A 268 1.57 9.81 -11.18
CA GLN A 268 2.31 10.52 -10.12
C GLN A 268 2.84 11.87 -10.62
N VAL A 269 3.46 11.92 -11.80
CA VAL A 269 3.93 13.18 -12.40
C VAL A 269 2.77 14.16 -12.61
N LEU A 270 1.63 13.68 -13.09
CA LEU A 270 0.43 14.50 -13.27
C LEU A 270 -0.07 15.01 -11.92
N ASN A 271 -0.14 14.16 -10.91
CA ASN A 271 -0.56 14.52 -9.55
C ASN A 271 0.34 15.62 -8.95
N ILE A 272 1.67 15.47 -9.06
CA ILE A 272 2.64 16.47 -8.59
C ILE A 272 2.46 17.80 -9.33
N LYS A 273 2.23 17.78 -10.64
CA LYS A 273 1.99 19.01 -11.44
C LYS A 273 0.68 19.70 -11.08
N LEU A 274 -0.34 18.91 -10.74
CA LEU A 274 -1.66 19.44 -10.35
C LEU A 274 -1.72 19.83 -8.87
N MET A 275 -0.85 19.25 -8.02
CA MET A 275 -0.76 19.64 -6.63
C MET A 275 -0.12 21.04 -6.52
N PRO A 276 -0.82 21.99 -5.89
CA PRO A 276 -0.22 23.25 -5.53
C PRO A 276 0.92 23.01 -4.55
N THR A 277 2.12 23.41 -4.90
CA THR A 277 3.26 23.37 -3.98
C THR A 277 2.94 24.30 -2.81
N ALA A 278 2.62 23.74 -1.66
CA ALA A 278 2.55 24.52 -0.42
C ALA A 278 3.93 25.14 -0.22
N ALA A 279 4.00 26.49 -0.26
CA ALA A 279 5.21 27.16 0.11
C ALA A 279 5.50 26.83 1.54
N THR A 280 6.64 26.24 1.77
CA THR A 280 7.20 26.09 3.10
C THR A 280 7.42 27.51 3.65
N ALA A 281 6.58 27.90 4.60
CA ALA A 281 6.84 29.04 5.48
C ALA A 281 8.01 28.68 6.39
N GLY A 282 9.23 28.79 5.87
CA GLY A 282 10.44 28.49 6.62
C GLY A 282 11.62 29.14 5.93
N GLY A 283 12.23 30.07 6.65
CA GLY A 283 13.29 30.94 6.21
C GLY A 283 14.43 30.23 5.49
N ASP A 284 15.10 31.03 4.72
CA ASP A 284 16.47 31.03 4.24
C ASP A 284 17.18 29.67 4.05
N ASN A 285 16.52 28.75 3.37
CA ASN A 285 17.20 27.56 2.89
C ASN A 285 16.81 27.31 1.43
N ASP A 286 17.58 27.93 0.51
CA ASP A 286 17.66 27.45 -0.88
C ASP A 286 17.88 25.93 -0.93
N GLN A 287 18.50 25.35 0.10
CA GLN A 287 18.66 23.93 0.29
C GLN A 287 17.32 23.19 0.47
N MET A 288 16.38 23.71 1.28
CA MET A 288 15.08 23.06 1.49
C MET A 288 14.19 23.17 0.24
N ALA A 289 14.24 24.30 -0.46
CA ALA A 289 13.55 24.47 -1.74
C ALA A 289 14.17 23.58 -2.84
N GLN A 290 15.51 23.44 -2.87
CA GLN A 290 16.22 22.52 -3.77
C GLN A 290 15.93 21.05 -3.40
N GLN A 291 15.91 20.72 -2.11
CA GLN A 291 15.59 19.40 -1.62
C GLN A 291 14.14 19.00 -1.95
N MET A 292 13.18 19.92 -1.83
CA MET A 292 11.79 19.69 -2.28
C MET A 292 11.67 19.57 -3.79
N LYS A 293 12.39 20.37 -4.57
CA LYS A 293 12.45 20.21 -6.04
C LYS A 293 13.05 18.88 -6.44
N MET A 294 14.12 18.45 -5.76
CA MET A 294 14.76 17.17 -5.99
C MET A 294 13.83 16.03 -5.58
N MET A 295 13.20 16.10 -4.40
CA MET A 295 12.23 15.12 -3.93
C MET A 295 11.03 14.99 -4.88
N ASN A 296 10.45 16.10 -5.35
CA ASN A 296 9.35 16.08 -6.33
C ASN A 296 9.79 15.51 -7.69
N ARG A 297 11.07 15.60 -8.04
CA ARG A 297 11.59 15.03 -9.29
C ARG A 297 11.95 13.56 -9.18
N THR A 298 12.40 13.12 -8.00
CA THR A 298 12.86 11.74 -7.78
C THR A 298 11.76 10.83 -7.20
N MET A 299 10.83 11.39 -6.42
CA MET A 299 9.73 10.63 -5.79
C MET A 299 8.88 9.81 -6.77
N PRO A 300 8.60 10.25 -8.02
CA PRO A 300 7.90 9.41 -9.00
C PRO A 300 8.69 8.19 -9.49
N LEU A 301 10.00 8.12 -9.20
CA LEU A 301 10.87 7.02 -9.64
C LEU A 301 10.95 5.87 -8.62
N PHE A 302 10.52 6.11 -7.37
CA PHE A 302 10.43 5.14 -6.29
C PHE A 302 8.98 4.80 -5.96
#